data_18ec549e9d6f0fe4d9996e6e5099007d
#
_entry.id   18ec549e9d6f0fe4d9996e6e5099007d
#
_cell.length_a   1.000
_cell.length_b   1.000
_cell.length_c   1.000
_cell.angle_alpha   90.00
_cell.angle_beta   90.00
_cell.angle_gamma   90.00
#
_symmetry.space_group_name_H-M   'P 1'
#
loop_
_entity.id
_entity.type
_entity.pdbx_description
1 polymer ?
#
loop_
_entity_poly.entity_id
_entity_poly.type
_entity_poly.pdbx_seq_one_letter_code
_entity_poly.pdbx_strand_id
1 'polypeptide(L)'
;MRCTELQDLASAHAVGASTATEAARIEALAADDADLRAELASFRDVAAAVAIGQPATSSPSAAVRAAVLAKVARTPQARPGGTAGTDEGFLFRFRDEGGWQTTPMSGLRIRLLSISNDLGHRTILVDLAPGASVPAHDHGGSEDLMVLSGDLVTEGRTLRAGDFLHAGPGTHHSTLVSPNGCVALIVEPIPAQAPAVRYAMPA
;
A
#
# COMPACT_ATOMS: atom_id res chain seq x y z
N MET A 1 -30.56 -4.40 -29.74
CA MET A 1 -29.98 -5.48 -28.89
C MET A 1 -30.70 -5.42 -27.56
N ARG A 2 -31.17 -6.53 -27.00
CA ARG A 2 -31.83 -6.53 -25.68
C ARG A 2 -30.80 -6.27 -24.61
N CYS A 3 -31.16 -5.62 -23.52
CA CYS A 3 -30.27 -5.29 -22.41
C CYS A 3 -29.51 -6.53 -21.89
N THR A 4 -30.20 -7.67 -21.83
CA THR A 4 -29.63 -8.97 -21.40
C THR A 4 -28.51 -9.48 -22.32
N GLU A 5 -28.64 -9.35 -23.65
CA GLU A 5 -27.61 -9.82 -24.60
C GLU A 5 -26.33 -8.99 -24.49
N LEU A 6 -26.44 -7.72 -24.12
CA LEU A 6 -25.28 -6.85 -23.91
C LEU A 6 -24.54 -7.18 -22.60
N GLN A 7 -25.30 -7.47 -21.54
CA GLN A 7 -24.76 -7.90 -20.24
C GLN A 7 -24.07 -9.25 -20.34
N ASP A 8 -24.68 -10.21 -21.05
CA ASP A 8 -24.06 -11.52 -21.29
C ASP A 8 -22.74 -11.39 -22.05
N LEU A 9 -22.71 -10.52 -23.07
CA LEU A 9 -21.49 -10.24 -23.82
C LEU A 9 -20.43 -9.54 -22.96
N ALA A 10 -20.81 -8.57 -22.12
CA ALA A 10 -19.90 -7.87 -21.24
C ALA A 10 -19.28 -8.79 -20.19
N SER A 11 -20.09 -9.67 -19.59
CA SER A 11 -19.61 -10.65 -18.60
C SER A 11 -18.66 -11.69 -19.24
N ALA A 12 -19.00 -12.21 -20.42
CA ALA A 12 -18.15 -13.14 -21.17
C ALA A 12 -16.81 -12.49 -21.56
N HIS A 13 -16.86 -11.22 -21.99
CA HIS A 13 -15.65 -10.47 -22.32
C HIS A 13 -14.75 -10.24 -21.11
N ALA A 14 -15.31 -9.92 -19.95
CA ALA A 14 -14.57 -9.68 -18.72
C ALA A 14 -13.75 -10.90 -18.24
N VAL A 15 -14.27 -12.12 -18.49
CA VAL A 15 -13.57 -13.37 -18.14
C VAL A 15 -12.75 -13.97 -19.30
N GLY A 16 -12.63 -13.25 -20.43
CA GLY A 16 -11.87 -13.71 -21.61
C GLY A 16 -12.56 -14.82 -22.39
N ALA A 17 -13.86 -15.03 -22.25
CA ALA A 17 -14.64 -16.05 -22.94
C ALA A 17 -15.29 -15.55 -24.26
N SER A 18 -15.12 -14.28 -24.61
CA SER A 18 -15.61 -13.71 -25.87
C SER A 18 -14.69 -14.04 -27.05
N THR A 19 -15.27 -14.18 -28.23
CA THR A 19 -14.49 -14.23 -29.49
C THR A 19 -13.85 -12.87 -29.80
N ALA A 20 -12.85 -12.84 -30.69
CA ALA A 20 -12.20 -11.58 -31.08
C ALA A 20 -13.19 -10.55 -31.68
N THR A 21 -14.20 -11.03 -32.45
CA THR A 21 -15.24 -10.18 -33.01
C THR A 21 -16.16 -9.61 -31.96
N GLU A 22 -16.56 -10.40 -30.97
CA GLU A 22 -17.39 -9.97 -29.85
C GLU A 22 -16.64 -9.00 -28.94
N ALA A 23 -15.35 -9.24 -28.67
CA ALA A 23 -14.48 -8.36 -27.93
C ALA A 23 -14.39 -6.97 -28.60
N ALA A 24 -14.09 -6.94 -29.89
CA ALA A 24 -14.01 -5.68 -30.65
C ALA A 24 -15.36 -4.93 -30.63
N ARG A 25 -16.48 -5.67 -30.71
CA ARG A 25 -17.81 -5.08 -30.67
C ARG A 25 -18.15 -4.44 -29.32
N ILE A 26 -17.88 -5.15 -28.22
CA ILE A 26 -18.19 -4.64 -26.87
C ILE A 26 -17.31 -3.44 -26.53
N GLU A 27 -16.03 -3.46 -26.92
CA GLU A 27 -15.11 -2.34 -26.69
C GLU A 27 -15.49 -1.11 -27.51
N ALA A 28 -15.93 -1.29 -28.74
CA ALA A 28 -16.44 -0.19 -29.57
C ALA A 28 -17.71 0.46 -28.97
N LEU A 29 -18.63 -0.35 -28.46
CA LEU A 29 -19.84 0.15 -27.78
C LEU A 29 -19.49 0.90 -26.48
N ALA A 30 -18.54 0.37 -25.71
CA ALA A 30 -18.10 0.99 -24.46
C ALA A 30 -17.32 2.30 -24.67
N ALA A 31 -16.79 2.55 -25.86
CA ALA A 31 -16.08 3.81 -26.16
C ALA A 31 -17.00 5.03 -25.99
N ASP A 32 -18.28 4.90 -26.36
CA ASP A 32 -19.26 5.99 -26.35
C ASP A 32 -20.31 5.88 -25.23
N ASP A 33 -20.28 4.80 -24.42
CA ASP A 33 -21.24 4.52 -23.36
C ASP A 33 -20.54 4.41 -21.99
N ALA A 34 -20.76 5.41 -21.13
CA ALA A 34 -20.13 5.48 -19.80
C ALA A 34 -20.68 4.40 -18.84
N ASP A 35 -21.95 4.06 -18.93
CA ASP A 35 -22.59 3.06 -18.08
C ASP A 35 -22.07 1.66 -18.43
N LEU A 36 -21.94 1.37 -19.72
CA LEU A 36 -21.35 0.11 -20.19
C LEU A 36 -19.87 -0.02 -19.79
N ARG A 37 -19.10 1.07 -19.80
CA ARG A 37 -17.72 1.08 -19.29
C ARG A 37 -17.65 0.74 -17.80
N ALA A 38 -18.55 1.33 -16.99
CA ALA A 38 -18.62 1.07 -15.56
C ALA A 38 -19.01 -0.39 -15.27
N GLU A 39 -19.95 -0.93 -16.03
CA GLU A 39 -20.36 -2.33 -15.91
C GLU A 39 -19.24 -3.29 -16.29
N LEU A 40 -18.53 -3.06 -17.39
CA LEU A 40 -17.34 -3.82 -17.79
C LEU A 40 -16.23 -3.77 -16.73
N ALA A 41 -16.00 -2.62 -16.12
CA ALA A 41 -15.03 -2.50 -15.03
C ALA A 41 -15.45 -3.35 -13.82
N SER A 42 -16.72 -3.31 -13.43
CA SER A 42 -17.26 -4.13 -12.33
C SER A 42 -17.10 -5.64 -12.58
N PHE A 43 -17.41 -6.12 -13.77
CA PHE A 43 -17.19 -7.53 -14.12
C PHE A 43 -15.71 -7.93 -14.12
N ARG A 44 -14.81 -7.05 -14.58
CA ARG A 44 -13.36 -7.28 -14.53
C ARG A 44 -12.83 -7.34 -13.10
N ASP A 45 -13.35 -6.51 -12.20
CA ASP A 45 -12.98 -6.53 -10.77
C ASP A 45 -13.39 -7.84 -10.11
N VAL A 46 -14.60 -8.34 -10.40
CA VAL A 46 -15.07 -9.65 -9.92
C VAL A 46 -14.20 -10.78 -10.48
N ALA A 47 -13.91 -10.76 -11.78
CA ALA A 47 -13.05 -11.75 -12.42
C ALA A 47 -11.63 -11.75 -11.82
N ALA A 48 -11.07 -10.56 -11.56
CA ALA A 48 -9.77 -10.42 -10.91
C ALA A 48 -9.78 -10.95 -9.48
N ALA A 49 -10.82 -10.66 -8.69
CA ALA A 49 -10.98 -11.16 -7.33
C ALA A 49 -11.04 -12.71 -7.29
N VAL A 50 -11.78 -13.32 -8.23
CA VAL A 50 -11.83 -14.79 -8.38
C VAL A 50 -10.46 -15.34 -8.78
N ALA A 51 -9.75 -14.70 -9.71
CA ALA A 51 -8.43 -15.14 -10.18
C ALA A 51 -7.37 -15.07 -9.07
N ILE A 52 -7.39 -14.02 -8.22
CA ILE A 52 -6.48 -13.88 -7.07
C ILE A 52 -6.70 -14.98 -6.03
N GLY A 53 -7.94 -15.45 -5.85
CA GLY A 53 -8.28 -16.55 -4.94
C GLY A 53 -7.87 -17.93 -5.43
N GLN A 54 -7.39 -18.07 -6.68
CA GLN A 54 -6.94 -19.34 -7.23
C GLN A 54 -5.43 -19.51 -7.05
N PRO A 55 -4.94 -20.71 -6.65
CA PRO A 55 -3.52 -20.96 -6.62
C PRO A 55 -2.94 -20.87 -8.02
N ALA A 56 -1.78 -20.20 -8.15
CA ALA A 56 -1.08 -20.09 -9.43
C ALA A 56 -0.74 -21.50 -9.95
N THR A 57 -1.33 -21.87 -11.08
CA THR A 57 -1.17 -23.21 -11.68
C THR A 57 0.09 -23.35 -12.51
N SER A 58 0.72 -22.23 -12.89
CA SER A 58 1.99 -22.23 -13.64
C SER A 58 2.76 -20.92 -13.44
N SER A 59 4.08 -21.01 -13.42
CA SER A 59 4.93 -19.83 -13.52
C SER A 59 5.03 -19.37 -14.98
N PRO A 60 5.05 -18.07 -15.28
CA PRO A 60 5.22 -17.57 -16.62
C PRO A 60 6.56 -18.05 -17.20
N SER A 61 6.60 -18.36 -18.50
CA SER A 61 7.83 -18.76 -19.18
C SER A 61 8.90 -17.63 -19.10
N ALA A 62 10.16 -18.01 -19.17
CA ALA A 62 11.27 -17.05 -19.19
C ALA A 62 11.11 -16.01 -20.31
N ALA A 63 10.58 -16.42 -21.46
CA ALA A 63 10.33 -15.53 -22.60
C ALA A 63 9.24 -14.50 -22.30
N VAL A 64 8.14 -14.89 -21.65
CA VAL A 64 7.08 -13.97 -21.24
C VAL A 64 7.60 -12.98 -20.20
N ARG A 65 8.35 -13.46 -19.20
CA ARG A 65 8.98 -12.60 -18.19
C ARG A 65 9.93 -11.58 -18.84
N ALA A 66 10.79 -12.02 -19.74
CA ALA A 66 11.72 -11.15 -20.45
C ALA A 66 10.98 -10.10 -21.30
N ALA A 67 9.91 -10.48 -22.00
CA ALA A 67 9.10 -9.57 -22.80
C ALA A 67 8.41 -8.49 -21.94
N VAL A 68 7.86 -8.87 -20.78
CA VAL A 68 7.25 -7.92 -19.83
C VAL A 68 8.30 -6.95 -19.29
N LEU A 69 9.46 -7.45 -18.81
CA LEU A 69 10.54 -6.60 -18.31
C LEU A 69 11.08 -5.65 -19.38
N ALA A 70 11.22 -6.11 -20.63
CA ALA A 70 11.62 -5.28 -21.74
C ALA A 70 10.56 -4.20 -22.08
N LYS A 71 9.28 -4.51 -21.95
CA LYS A 71 8.18 -3.53 -22.10
C LYS A 71 8.23 -2.49 -20.99
N VAL A 72 8.37 -2.90 -19.74
CA VAL A 72 8.51 -2.00 -18.59
C VAL A 72 9.71 -1.07 -18.76
N ALA A 73 10.87 -1.60 -19.17
CA ALA A 73 12.08 -0.79 -19.39
C ALA A 73 11.94 0.25 -20.52
N ARG A 74 11.10 -0.02 -21.53
CA ARG A 74 10.82 0.93 -22.62
C ARG A 74 9.65 1.86 -22.38
N THR A 75 8.78 1.53 -21.43
CA THR A 75 7.66 2.41 -21.05
C THR A 75 8.23 3.50 -20.14
N PRO A 76 8.10 4.79 -20.49
CA PRO A 76 8.49 5.85 -19.58
C PRO A 76 7.74 5.65 -18.25
N GLN A 77 8.48 5.29 -17.22
CA GLN A 77 7.94 5.27 -15.88
C GLN A 77 7.85 6.72 -15.46
N ALA A 78 6.64 7.23 -15.25
CA ALA A 78 6.49 8.49 -14.55
C ALA A 78 7.21 8.33 -13.20
N ARG A 79 8.38 8.93 -13.07
CA ARG A 79 8.99 9.08 -11.75
C ARG A 79 8.02 9.96 -10.99
N PRO A 80 7.51 9.53 -9.85
CA PRO A 80 6.85 10.44 -8.93
C PRO A 80 7.96 11.37 -8.39
N GLY A 81 8.35 12.34 -9.18
CA GLY A 81 9.22 13.45 -8.82
C GLY A 81 8.33 14.64 -8.53
N GLY A 82 7.33 14.47 -7.70
CA GLY A 82 6.58 15.57 -7.12
C GLY A 82 7.23 15.94 -5.80
N THR A 83 7.42 17.22 -5.56
CA THR A 83 7.61 17.77 -4.22
C THR A 83 6.40 17.34 -3.37
N ALA A 84 6.65 16.99 -2.10
CA ALA A 84 5.56 16.76 -1.15
C ALA A 84 4.59 17.93 -1.24
N GLY A 85 3.34 17.65 -1.59
CA GLY A 85 2.33 18.67 -1.81
C GLY A 85 0.95 18.16 -1.45
N THR A 86 0.02 19.08 -1.21
CA THR A 86 -1.40 18.79 -1.15
C THR A 86 -2.03 19.28 -2.45
N ASP A 87 -2.68 18.37 -3.17
CA ASP A 87 -3.46 18.70 -4.35
C ASP A 87 -4.89 18.23 -4.11
N GLU A 88 -5.84 19.17 -4.10
CA GLU A 88 -7.28 18.93 -3.90
C GLU A 88 -7.63 17.96 -2.73
N GLY A 89 -6.92 18.09 -1.58
CA GLY A 89 -7.15 17.25 -0.39
C GLY A 89 -6.32 15.96 -0.36
N PHE A 90 -5.45 15.72 -1.33
CA PHE A 90 -4.51 14.60 -1.32
C PHE A 90 -3.15 15.03 -0.79
N LEU A 91 -2.56 14.21 0.10
CA LEU A 91 -1.20 14.36 0.58
C LEU A 91 -0.31 13.30 -0.05
N PHE A 92 0.69 13.71 -0.84
CA PHE A 92 1.67 12.80 -1.44
C PHE A 92 2.97 12.83 -0.63
N ARG A 93 3.54 11.65 -0.39
CA ARG A 93 4.87 11.44 0.22
C ARG A 93 5.64 10.44 -0.62
N PHE A 94 6.66 10.92 -1.32
CA PHE A 94 7.45 10.06 -2.20
C PHE A 94 8.65 9.48 -1.45
N ARG A 95 9.10 8.30 -1.88
CA ARG A 95 10.17 7.55 -1.23
C ARG A 95 11.46 8.36 -1.08
N ASP A 96 11.80 9.14 -2.09
CA ASP A 96 13.10 9.81 -2.21
C ASP A 96 13.12 11.24 -1.63
N GLU A 97 12.02 11.69 -1.00
CA GLU A 97 11.91 13.04 -0.42
C GLU A 97 12.70 13.25 0.89
N GLY A 98 13.30 12.19 1.45
CA GLY A 98 13.95 12.28 2.76
C GLY A 98 12.94 12.41 3.91
N GLY A 99 13.20 13.33 4.85
CA GLY A 99 12.29 13.58 6.00
C GLY A 99 12.48 12.60 7.17
N TRP A 100 13.53 11.79 7.15
CA TRP A 100 13.90 10.95 8.27
C TRP A 100 14.50 11.78 9.40
N GLN A 101 14.00 11.56 10.60
CA GLN A 101 14.44 12.22 11.83
C GLN A 101 15.04 11.17 12.76
N THR A 102 16.19 11.50 13.33
CA THR A 102 16.79 10.68 14.39
C THR A 102 15.99 10.86 15.67
N THR A 103 15.87 9.77 16.44
CA THR A 103 15.26 9.79 17.77
C THR A 103 16.34 9.72 18.85
N PRO A 104 16.02 9.97 20.13
CA PRO A 104 16.94 9.72 21.23
C PRO A 104 17.34 8.24 21.37
N MET A 105 16.58 7.31 20.78
CA MET A 105 16.88 5.90 20.79
C MET A 105 17.91 5.57 19.69
N SER A 106 19.00 4.93 20.10
CA SER A 106 20.09 4.57 19.18
C SER A 106 19.61 3.62 18.10
N GLY A 107 19.93 3.92 16.84
CA GLY A 107 19.58 3.09 15.70
C GLY A 107 18.11 3.20 15.27
N LEU A 108 17.32 4.10 15.84
CA LEU A 108 15.92 4.35 15.45
C LEU A 108 15.78 5.69 14.76
N ARG A 109 15.21 5.68 13.56
CA ARG A 109 14.77 6.88 12.83
C ARG A 109 13.28 6.79 12.54
N ILE A 110 12.62 7.92 12.50
CA ILE A 110 11.21 8.02 12.13
C ILE A 110 11.04 8.97 10.95
N ARG A 111 10.01 8.71 10.16
CA ARG A 111 9.57 9.61 9.10
C ARG A 111 8.06 9.76 9.18
N LEU A 112 7.61 11.00 9.41
CA LEU A 112 6.20 11.30 9.45
C LEU A 112 5.62 11.29 8.03
N LEU A 113 4.55 10.53 7.81
CA LEU A 113 3.82 10.47 6.54
C LEU A 113 2.59 11.37 6.57
N SER A 114 1.76 11.26 7.62
CA SER A 114 0.55 12.10 7.76
C SER A 114 0.17 12.30 9.22
N ILE A 115 -0.61 13.36 9.47
CA ILE A 115 -1.31 13.61 10.72
C ILE A 115 -2.78 13.86 10.40
N SER A 116 -3.65 13.15 11.10
CA SER A 116 -5.11 13.31 11.09
C SER A 116 -5.52 13.89 12.43
N ASN A 117 -5.57 15.22 12.53
CA ASN A 117 -5.88 15.88 13.81
C ASN A 117 -7.32 15.63 14.27
N ASP A 118 -8.25 15.51 13.35
CA ASP A 118 -9.66 15.18 13.57
C ASP A 118 -9.85 13.76 14.14
N LEU A 119 -9.02 12.82 13.73
CA LEU A 119 -9.01 11.44 14.22
C LEU A 119 -8.02 11.21 15.38
N GLY A 120 -7.15 12.18 15.65
CA GLY A 120 -6.15 12.07 16.71
C GLY A 120 -5.03 11.07 16.42
N HIS A 121 -4.78 10.73 15.14
CA HIS A 121 -3.78 9.75 14.74
C HIS A 121 -2.69 10.34 13.85
N ARG A 122 -1.53 9.72 13.88
CA ARG A 122 -0.46 9.95 12.91
C ARG A 122 -0.04 8.65 12.25
N THR A 123 0.44 8.75 11.03
CA THR A 123 1.07 7.66 10.29
C THR A 123 2.54 7.95 10.12
N ILE A 124 3.39 7.02 10.53
CA ILE A 124 4.85 7.15 10.46
C ILE A 124 5.47 5.91 9.82
N LEU A 125 6.65 6.10 9.24
CA LEU A 125 7.61 5.00 9.05
C LEU A 125 8.61 5.02 10.19
N VAL A 126 8.96 3.84 10.66
CA VAL A 126 10.10 3.63 11.56
C VAL A 126 11.17 2.82 10.84
N ASP A 127 12.43 3.15 11.07
CA ASP A 127 13.58 2.45 10.52
C ASP A 127 14.51 2.11 11.70
N LEU A 128 14.62 0.82 11.99
CA LEU A 128 15.48 0.25 13.00
C LEU A 128 16.73 -0.31 12.34
N ALA A 129 17.88 0.16 12.75
CA ALA A 129 19.15 -0.45 12.36
C ALA A 129 19.27 -1.88 12.94
N PRO A 130 20.13 -2.74 12.35
CA PRO A 130 20.41 -4.05 12.93
C PRO A 130 20.83 -3.98 14.40
N GLY A 131 20.15 -4.74 15.26
CA GLY A 131 20.35 -4.75 16.71
C GLY A 131 19.68 -3.60 17.48
N ALA A 132 19.02 -2.67 16.79
CA ALA A 132 18.29 -1.60 17.46
C ALA A 132 17.04 -2.13 18.17
N SER A 133 16.65 -1.42 19.23
CA SER A 133 15.49 -1.80 20.05
C SER A 133 14.64 -0.60 20.44
N VAL A 134 13.36 -0.85 20.64
CA VAL A 134 12.41 0.07 21.26
C VAL A 134 12.10 -0.47 22.65
N PRO A 135 12.31 0.30 23.72
CA PRO A 135 12.01 -0.14 25.07
C PRO A 135 10.54 -0.53 25.24
N ALA A 136 10.29 -1.37 26.24
CA ALA A 136 8.94 -1.71 26.68
C ALA A 136 8.15 -0.44 27.02
N HIS A 137 6.87 -0.40 26.59
CA HIS A 137 6.00 0.76 26.77
C HIS A 137 4.51 0.39 26.77
N ASP A 138 3.70 1.30 27.27
CA ASP A 138 2.25 1.16 27.31
C ASP A 138 1.61 1.97 26.17
N HIS A 139 0.52 1.44 25.62
CA HIS A 139 -0.24 2.12 24.58
C HIS A 139 -1.37 2.96 25.18
N GLY A 140 -1.29 4.29 25.00
CA GLY A 140 -2.36 5.21 25.37
C GLY A 140 -3.59 5.16 24.45
N GLY A 141 -3.48 4.50 23.30
CA GLY A 141 -4.53 4.26 22.31
C GLY A 141 -4.14 3.08 21.42
N SER A 142 -4.94 2.81 20.40
CA SER A 142 -4.62 1.71 19.45
C SER A 142 -3.40 2.05 18.59
N GLU A 143 -2.55 1.06 18.38
CA GLU A 143 -1.43 1.11 17.44
C GLU A 143 -1.54 -0.02 16.44
N ASP A 144 -1.39 0.30 15.18
CA ASP A 144 -1.26 -0.64 14.07
C ASP A 144 0.16 -0.59 13.53
N LEU A 145 0.83 -1.74 13.45
CA LEU A 145 2.18 -1.89 12.93
C LEU A 145 2.21 -2.92 11.81
N MET A 146 2.79 -2.55 10.68
CA MET A 146 3.05 -3.46 9.56
C MET A 146 4.54 -3.44 9.20
N VAL A 147 5.18 -4.62 9.22
CA VAL A 147 6.56 -4.75 8.78
C VAL A 147 6.63 -4.66 7.25
N LEU A 148 7.38 -3.70 6.73
CA LEU A 148 7.58 -3.51 5.28
C LEU A 148 8.84 -4.20 4.77
N SER A 149 9.88 -4.29 5.61
CA SER A 149 11.12 -5.01 5.31
C SER A 149 11.87 -5.38 6.58
N GLY A 150 12.70 -6.41 6.50
CA GLY A 150 13.48 -6.89 7.63
C GLY A 150 12.67 -7.74 8.61
N ASP A 151 13.05 -7.67 9.89
CA ASP A 151 12.43 -8.44 10.96
C ASP A 151 12.31 -7.64 12.27
N LEU A 152 11.28 -7.97 13.04
CA LEU A 152 10.98 -7.36 14.33
C LEU A 152 10.56 -8.45 15.32
N VAL A 153 11.23 -8.53 16.46
CA VAL A 153 10.92 -9.50 17.52
C VAL A 153 10.20 -8.76 18.64
N THR A 154 9.03 -9.23 18.99
CA THR A 154 8.22 -8.72 20.10
C THR A 154 7.26 -9.80 20.60
N GLU A 155 6.86 -9.78 21.86
CA GLU A 155 5.90 -10.73 22.48
C GLU A 155 6.26 -12.21 22.20
N GLY A 156 7.56 -12.52 22.14
CA GLY A 156 8.05 -13.86 21.82
C GLY A 156 7.83 -14.30 20.39
N ARG A 157 7.47 -13.39 19.49
CA ARG A 157 7.22 -13.64 18.06
C ARG A 157 8.19 -12.86 17.19
N THR A 158 8.50 -13.41 16.02
CA THR A 158 9.27 -12.72 14.98
C THR A 158 8.31 -12.34 13.85
N LEU A 159 8.15 -11.05 13.63
CA LEU A 159 7.41 -10.48 12.52
C LEU A 159 8.37 -10.21 11.36
N ARG A 160 7.92 -10.47 10.12
CA ARG A 160 8.65 -10.25 8.87
C ARG A 160 7.85 -9.39 7.92
N ALA A 161 8.44 -8.99 6.82
CA ALA A 161 7.77 -8.21 5.79
C ALA A 161 6.41 -8.81 5.40
N GLY A 162 5.34 -8.00 5.52
CA GLY A 162 3.95 -8.39 5.32
C GLY A 162 3.21 -8.78 6.60
N ASP A 163 3.92 -9.04 7.71
CA ASP A 163 3.25 -9.33 8.99
C ASP A 163 2.73 -8.06 9.65
N PHE A 164 1.62 -8.21 10.34
CA PHE A 164 0.86 -7.13 10.98
C PHE A 164 0.64 -7.41 12.46
N LEU A 165 0.70 -6.36 13.26
CA LEU A 165 0.41 -6.36 14.69
C LEU A 165 -0.57 -5.24 15.00
N HIS A 166 -1.61 -5.54 15.77
CA HIS A 166 -2.50 -4.57 16.38
C HIS A 166 -2.36 -4.61 17.89
N ALA A 167 -2.06 -3.47 18.47
CA ALA A 167 -2.05 -3.27 19.92
C ALA A 167 -3.25 -2.39 20.31
N GLY A 168 -4.14 -2.92 21.16
CA GLY A 168 -5.29 -2.18 21.66
C GLY A 168 -4.90 -1.18 22.75
N PRO A 169 -5.80 -0.23 23.09
CA PRO A 169 -5.56 0.73 24.16
C PRO A 169 -5.29 0.03 25.50
N GLY A 170 -4.30 0.52 26.24
CA GLY A 170 -3.93 -0.03 27.55
C GLY A 170 -3.15 -1.33 27.50
N THR A 171 -2.76 -1.82 26.32
CA THR A 171 -1.83 -2.96 26.20
C THR A 171 -0.42 -2.53 26.52
N HIS A 172 0.37 -3.47 27.03
CA HIS A 172 1.79 -3.30 27.29
C HIS A 172 2.59 -4.00 26.22
N HIS A 173 3.51 -3.30 25.57
CA HIS A 173 4.50 -3.89 24.69
C HIS A 173 5.75 -4.26 25.49
N SER A 174 6.22 -5.49 25.30
CA SER A 174 7.58 -5.84 25.71
C SER A 174 8.61 -5.14 24.80
N THR A 175 9.89 -5.18 25.15
CA THR A 175 10.93 -4.60 24.28
C THR A 175 10.84 -5.19 22.86
N LEU A 176 10.74 -4.32 21.86
CA LEU A 176 10.84 -4.69 20.45
C LEU A 176 12.31 -4.65 20.04
N VAL A 177 12.79 -5.66 19.33
CA VAL A 177 14.16 -5.73 18.82
C VAL A 177 14.15 -6.08 17.35
N SER A 178 14.97 -5.40 16.56
CA SER A 178 15.20 -5.79 15.17
C SER A 178 16.60 -6.39 15.02
N PRO A 179 16.74 -7.72 14.95
CA PRO A 179 18.04 -8.36 14.83
C PRO A 179 18.81 -7.97 13.56
N ASN A 180 18.11 -7.89 12.42
CA ASN A 180 18.73 -7.67 11.12
C ASN A 180 18.40 -6.31 10.48
N GLY A 181 17.70 -5.44 11.20
CA GLY A 181 17.14 -4.18 10.69
C GLY A 181 15.69 -4.36 10.24
N CYS A 182 14.89 -3.31 10.41
CA CYS A 182 13.45 -3.34 10.09
C CYS A 182 12.97 -1.97 9.63
N VAL A 183 12.16 -1.97 8.59
CA VAL A 183 11.31 -0.82 8.27
C VAL A 183 9.86 -1.23 8.50
N ALA A 184 9.13 -0.48 9.30
CA ALA A 184 7.72 -0.71 9.56
C ALA A 184 6.90 0.56 9.36
N LEU A 185 5.63 0.38 8.96
CA LEU A 185 4.61 1.41 8.97
C LEU A 185 3.87 1.32 10.30
N ILE A 186 3.68 2.47 10.96
CA ILE A 186 2.92 2.55 12.19
C ILE A 186 1.82 3.62 12.05
N VAL A 187 0.62 3.26 12.50
CA VAL A 187 -0.48 4.19 12.74
C VAL A 187 -0.75 4.20 14.23
N GLU A 188 -0.57 5.35 14.86
CA GLU A 188 -0.64 5.49 16.32
C GLU A 188 -1.32 6.80 16.73
N PRO A 189 -1.79 6.94 17.96
CA PRO A 189 -2.28 8.21 18.49
C PRO A 189 -1.18 9.28 18.42
N ILE A 190 -1.60 10.53 18.22
CA ILE A 190 -0.67 11.67 18.29
C ILE A 190 -0.18 11.77 19.73
N PRO A 191 1.13 11.64 20.03
CA PRO A 191 1.64 11.76 21.40
C PRO A 191 1.32 13.13 21.98
N ALA A 192 0.81 13.15 23.21
CA ALA A 192 0.45 14.41 23.92
C ALA A 192 1.63 15.38 24.09
N GLN A 193 2.87 14.90 23.99
CA GLN A 193 4.11 15.67 24.13
C GLN A 193 4.93 15.70 22.83
N ALA A 194 4.33 15.35 21.67
CA ALA A 194 5.04 15.54 20.42
C ALA A 194 5.41 17.03 20.31
N PRO A 195 6.70 17.38 20.13
CA PRO A 195 7.04 18.75 19.79
C PRO A 195 6.22 19.09 18.55
N ALA A 196 5.60 20.27 18.55
CA ALA A 196 4.82 20.74 17.41
C ALA A 196 5.75 20.74 16.19
N VAL A 197 5.73 19.66 15.43
CA VAL A 197 6.43 19.58 14.15
C VAL A 197 5.63 20.50 13.24
N ARG A 198 6.02 21.77 13.23
CA ARG A 198 5.52 22.73 12.25
C ARG A 198 6.09 22.29 10.91
N TYR A 199 5.27 21.58 10.13
CA TYR A 199 5.53 21.51 8.71
C TYR A 199 5.46 22.93 8.18
N ALA A 200 6.61 23.49 7.83
CA ALA A 200 6.64 24.65 6.96
C ALA A 200 5.97 24.20 5.65
N MET A 201 4.74 24.65 5.44
CA MET A 201 4.11 24.59 4.14
C MET A 201 5.00 25.44 3.23
N PRO A 202 5.53 24.91 2.12
CA PRO A 202 6.16 25.78 1.13
C PRO A 202 5.12 26.76 0.65
N ALA A 203 5.53 28.04 0.60
CA ALA A 203 4.73 29.15 0.09
C ALA A 203 4.44 28.98 -1.40
#